data_b623193c888f7d9ddee633a58ee6a1ac
#
_entry.id   b623193c888f7d9ddee633a58ee6a1ac
#
_cell.length_a   1.000
_cell.length_b   1.000
_cell.length_c   1.000
_cell.angle_alpha   90.00
_cell.angle_beta   90.00
_cell.angle_gamma   90.00
#
_symmetry.space_group_name_H-M   'P 1'
#
loop_
_entity.id
_entity.type
_entity.pdbx_description
1 polymer ?
#
loop_
_entity_poly.entity_id
_entity_poly.type
_entity_poly.pdbx_seq_one_letter_code
_entity_poly.pdbx_strand_id
1 'polypeptide(L)'
;MSDLRAAHMFGVHLLSSNTPRHRLPLSYSPTQTVEKRDLNSSVERLLYGVWRWNNALRYRSGAEAFDRDLAGWGLGSGWLAVYAEPLVMPDGSVELFADTWDVSEVYPEYGGRRVGLIAVDREYKTTVGEFRRRAELNGWPTSGLRGDSTQEVVILDHWESRYNRLNPKRPDVFNAVILTESQATQTSGGVMVKPLTRHENLLTIPVFVGPVNGIPIPSTYYNNPKQAARRIGQSMLETSRKTYDVLNRFLTYLMVDVRQASMRNFIFTSLAGDVPISKEDLQQGLAIFGLRPGEDLKKMEQTTSTSSMLPLIDVFGQMKQKGLFSDIQFGAPPFTISGVALHQLNRQSETALAPTRLGMEHCISEIDHFWL
;
A
#
# COMPACT_ATOMS: atom_id res chain seq x y z
N MET A 1 0.62 -16.96 3.15
CA MET A 1 0.13 -15.57 3.31
C MET A 1 0.63 -14.86 4.57
N SER A 2 0.88 -15.56 5.69
CA SER A 2 1.38 -14.94 6.94
C SER A 2 2.70 -14.17 6.80
N ASP A 3 3.60 -14.65 5.97
CA ASP A 3 4.96 -14.11 5.85
C ASP A 3 5.05 -12.73 5.18
N LEU A 4 4.26 -12.49 4.12
CA LEU A 4 4.21 -11.16 3.49
C LEU A 4 3.63 -10.12 4.44
N ARG A 5 2.60 -10.49 5.20
CA ARG A 5 2.03 -9.62 6.22
C ARG A 5 3.03 -9.32 7.33
N ALA A 6 3.75 -10.34 7.81
CA ALA A 6 4.78 -10.18 8.83
C ALA A 6 5.91 -9.28 8.32
N ALA A 7 6.38 -9.48 7.09
CA ALA A 7 7.40 -8.63 6.46
C ALA A 7 6.92 -7.19 6.32
N HIS A 8 5.67 -6.97 5.89
CA HIS A 8 5.08 -5.64 5.80
C HIS A 8 5.03 -4.97 7.18
N MET A 9 4.48 -5.64 8.19
CA MET A 9 4.38 -5.11 9.56
C MET A 9 5.74 -4.79 10.17
N PHE A 10 6.74 -5.65 9.92
CA PHE A 10 8.11 -5.42 10.38
C PHE A 10 8.75 -4.21 9.68
N GLY A 11 8.60 -4.10 8.36
CA GLY A 11 9.08 -2.96 7.59
C GLY A 11 8.43 -1.64 8.02
N VAL A 12 7.11 -1.64 8.24
CA VAL A 12 6.36 -0.50 8.79
C VAL A 12 6.94 -0.10 10.16
N HIS A 13 7.16 -1.07 11.05
CA HIS A 13 7.73 -0.78 12.36
C HIS A 13 9.13 -0.15 12.25
N LEU A 14 10.01 -0.69 11.41
CA LEU A 14 11.35 -0.14 11.21
C LEU A 14 11.35 1.28 10.65
N LEU A 15 10.43 1.59 9.74
CA LEU A 15 10.31 2.91 9.12
C LEU A 15 9.71 3.95 10.07
N SER A 16 8.73 3.55 10.89
CA SER A 16 8.00 4.43 11.81
C SER A 16 8.55 4.46 13.23
N SER A 17 9.60 3.67 13.56
CA SER A 17 10.18 3.63 14.91
C SER A 17 10.92 4.89 15.31
N ASN A 18 11.39 5.66 14.33
CA ASN A 18 12.09 6.91 14.58
C ASN A 18 11.18 8.08 14.18
N THR A 19 10.84 8.92 15.13
CA THR A 19 10.11 10.16 14.86
C THR A 19 10.92 11.04 13.89
N PRO A 20 10.33 11.52 12.79
CA PRO A 20 11.00 12.41 11.86
C PRO A 20 11.54 13.64 12.59
N ARG A 21 12.77 14.03 12.27
CA ARG A 21 13.37 15.24 12.79
C ARG A 21 13.21 16.33 11.74
N HIS A 22 12.32 17.27 12.01
CA HIS A 22 12.13 18.45 11.16
C HIS A 22 13.32 19.38 11.37
N ARG A 23 14.11 19.60 10.32
CA ARG A 23 15.25 20.51 10.34
C ARG A 23 15.17 21.43 9.13
N LEU A 24 15.17 22.72 9.39
CA LEU A 24 15.30 23.69 8.32
C LEU A 24 16.77 23.69 7.84
N PRO A 25 17.00 23.66 6.51
CA PRO A 25 18.36 23.75 5.99
C PRO A 25 19.00 25.06 6.45
N LEU A 26 20.11 24.93 7.15
CA LEU A 26 20.94 26.09 7.46
C LEU A 26 21.46 26.64 6.13
N SER A 27 21.01 27.83 5.73
CA SER A 27 21.66 28.49 4.61
C SER A 27 23.10 28.78 5.04
N TYR A 28 24.06 28.24 4.32
CA TYR A 28 25.50 28.46 4.57
C TYR A 28 25.91 29.90 4.18
N SER A 29 25.16 30.90 4.60
CA SER A 29 25.58 32.27 4.47
C SER A 29 26.45 32.61 5.69
N PRO A 30 27.67 33.06 5.51
CA PRO A 30 28.56 33.48 6.62
C PRO A 30 27.96 34.62 7.46
N THR A 31 26.88 35.22 6.99
CA THR A 31 26.14 36.31 7.66
C THR A 31 24.89 35.82 8.41
N GLN A 32 24.80 34.55 8.80
CA GLN A 32 23.69 34.10 9.65
C GLN A 32 23.80 34.73 11.04
N THR A 33 22.90 35.68 11.30
CA THR A 33 22.74 36.28 12.60
C THR A 33 22.14 35.29 13.60
N VAL A 34 22.43 35.49 14.89
CA VAL A 34 21.83 34.69 15.98
C VAL A 34 20.32 34.63 15.89
N GLU A 35 19.68 35.74 15.50
CA GLU A 35 18.22 35.87 15.28
C GLU A 35 17.66 34.87 14.26
N LYS A 36 18.38 34.59 13.17
CA LYS A 36 17.95 33.58 12.19
C LYS A 36 18.01 32.15 12.73
N ARG A 37 18.97 31.85 13.60
CA ARG A 37 19.06 30.53 14.27
C ARG A 37 17.90 30.35 15.23
N ASP A 38 17.55 31.38 15.98
CA ASP A 38 16.45 31.33 16.94
C ASP A 38 15.10 31.19 16.21
N LEU A 39 14.93 31.88 15.08
CA LEU A 39 13.75 31.75 14.24
C LEU A 39 13.63 30.32 13.68
N ASN A 40 14.69 29.77 13.12
CA ASN A 40 14.69 28.39 12.62
C ASN A 40 14.36 27.38 13.73
N SER A 41 14.95 27.53 14.92
CA SER A 41 14.63 26.67 16.07
C SER A 41 13.17 26.78 16.50
N SER A 42 12.56 27.99 16.39
CA SER A 42 11.15 28.19 16.71
C SER A 42 10.24 27.54 15.70
N VAL A 43 10.57 27.62 14.39
CA VAL A 43 9.83 26.97 13.32
C VAL A 43 9.94 25.44 13.41
N GLU A 44 11.13 24.90 13.71
CA GLU A 44 11.31 23.46 13.92
C GLU A 44 10.45 22.94 15.08
N ARG A 45 10.36 23.70 16.18
CA ARG A 45 9.46 23.38 17.32
C ARG A 45 8.00 23.45 16.95
N LEU A 46 7.62 24.44 16.15
CA LEU A 46 6.25 24.57 15.63
C LEU A 46 5.87 23.33 14.81
N LEU A 47 6.67 22.98 13.81
CA LEU A 47 6.44 21.78 12.96
C LEU A 47 6.34 20.52 13.81
N TYR A 48 7.25 20.32 14.75
CA TYR A 48 7.17 19.18 15.67
C TYR A 48 5.87 19.16 16.48
N GLY A 49 5.43 20.32 16.97
CA GLY A 49 4.17 20.49 17.69
C GLY A 49 2.96 20.15 16.80
N VAL A 50 2.95 20.63 15.56
CA VAL A 50 1.90 20.36 14.57
C VAL A 50 1.77 18.88 14.29
N TRP A 51 2.87 18.19 13.97
CA TRP A 51 2.86 16.74 13.69
C TRP A 51 2.42 15.92 14.91
N ARG A 52 2.85 16.31 16.11
CA ARG A 52 2.38 15.67 17.34
C ARG A 52 0.88 15.87 17.56
N TRP A 53 0.38 17.06 17.29
CA TRP A 53 -1.05 17.34 17.35
C TRP A 53 -1.84 16.55 16.32
N ASN A 54 -1.38 16.52 15.08
CA ASN A 54 -1.99 15.74 14.00
C ASN A 54 -2.07 14.24 14.38
N ASN A 55 -1.01 13.66 14.90
CA ASN A 55 -1.02 12.28 15.41
C ASN A 55 -2.02 12.08 16.54
N ALA A 56 -2.15 13.04 17.45
CA ALA A 56 -3.13 12.95 18.54
C ALA A 56 -4.58 12.98 18.03
N LEU A 57 -4.87 13.78 17.00
CA LEU A 57 -6.18 13.82 16.33
C LEU A 57 -6.48 12.47 15.64
N ARG A 58 -5.51 11.92 14.94
CA ARG A 58 -5.63 10.61 14.28
C ARG A 58 -5.93 9.49 15.27
N TYR A 59 -5.23 9.44 16.40
CA TYR A 59 -5.52 8.46 17.46
C TYR A 59 -6.93 8.61 18.03
N ARG A 60 -7.43 9.85 18.20
CA ARG A 60 -8.80 10.09 18.66
C ARG A 60 -9.86 9.61 17.66
N SER A 61 -9.56 9.65 16.36
CA SER A 61 -10.43 9.11 15.30
C SER A 61 -10.29 7.60 15.11
N GLY A 62 -9.42 6.92 15.86
CA GLY A 62 -9.15 5.49 15.73
C GLY A 62 -8.17 5.12 14.61
N ALA A 63 -7.53 6.13 13.99
CA ALA A 63 -6.49 5.92 12.99
C ALA A 63 -5.11 5.71 13.65
N GLU A 64 -4.20 5.08 12.92
CA GLU A 64 -2.80 4.95 13.35
C GLU A 64 -2.03 6.28 13.24
N ALA A 65 -0.83 6.34 13.85
CA ALA A 65 0.07 7.48 13.67
C ALA A 65 0.35 7.71 12.17
N PHE A 66 0.48 8.97 11.79
CA PHE A 66 0.70 9.36 10.39
C PHE A 66 1.90 8.66 9.76
N ASP A 67 3.05 8.65 10.47
CA ASP A 67 4.28 8.01 9.97
C ASP A 67 4.11 6.51 9.72
N ARG A 68 3.32 5.85 10.55
CA ARG A 68 3.07 4.41 10.44
C ARG A 68 2.18 4.10 9.25
N ASP A 69 1.15 4.89 9.06
CA ASP A 69 0.24 4.78 7.93
C ASP A 69 0.95 5.08 6.61
N LEU A 70 1.75 6.16 6.60
CA LEU A 70 2.60 6.53 5.46
C LEU A 70 3.58 5.41 5.08
N ALA A 71 4.24 4.80 6.08
CA ALA A 71 5.11 3.65 5.87
C ALA A 71 4.35 2.44 5.30
N GLY A 72 3.13 2.21 5.77
CA GLY A 72 2.25 1.15 5.27
C GLY A 72 1.96 1.29 3.79
N TRP A 73 1.55 2.48 3.35
CA TRP A 73 1.31 2.79 1.94
C TRP A 73 2.59 2.71 1.12
N GLY A 74 3.69 3.29 1.60
CA GLY A 74 4.98 3.26 0.91
C GLY A 74 5.50 1.85 0.64
N LEU A 75 5.40 0.94 1.60
CA LEU A 75 5.81 -0.45 1.43
C LEU A 75 4.81 -1.27 0.62
N GLY A 76 3.50 -1.06 0.86
CA GLY A 76 2.45 -1.85 0.24
C GLY A 76 2.20 -1.51 -1.21
N SER A 77 2.10 -0.23 -1.54
CA SER A 77 1.77 0.26 -2.88
C SER A 77 2.98 0.77 -3.67
N GLY A 78 4.04 1.16 -2.98
CA GLY A 78 5.23 1.77 -3.60
C GLY A 78 5.05 3.25 -3.91
N TRP A 79 3.96 3.87 -3.51
CA TRP A 79 3.73 5.30 -3.64
C TRP A 79 2.86 5.84 -2.50
N LEU A 80 2.85 7.15 -2.36
CA LEU A 80 2.18 7.87 -1.27
C LEU A 80 1.19 8.86 -1.87
N ALA A 81 0.09 9.05 -1.16
CA ALA A 81 -0.85 10.12 -1.40
C ALA A 81 -1.24 10.72 -0.05
N VAL A 82 -0.96 11.99 0.13
CA VAL A 82 -1.23 12.73 1.36
C VAL A 82 -1.97 14.00 1.03
N TYR A 83 -3.04 14.23 1.74
CA TYR A 83 -3.75 15.50 1.72
C TYR A 83 -3.33 16.32 2.93
N ALA A 84 -2.94 17.58 2.71
CA ALA A 84 -2.53 18.49 3.77
C ALA A 84 -3.09 19.88 3.50
N GLU A 85 -3.96 20.36 4.38
CA GLU A 85 -4.60 21.66 4.21
C GLU A 85 -4.59 22.45 5.54
N PRO A 86 -4.31 23.75 5.50
CA PRO A 86 -4.55 24.62 6.64
C PRO A 86 -6.06 24.88 6.77
N LEU A 87 -6.64 24.45 7.88
CA LEU A 87 -8.04 24.66 8.21
C LEU A 87 -8.18 25.93 9.05
N VAL A 88 -8.93 26.90 8.56
CA VAL A 88 -9.27 28.09 9.34
C VAL A 88 -10.49 27.78 10.20
N MET A 89 -10.29 27.74 11.51
CA MET A 89 -11.34 27.47 12.48
C MET A 89 -12.25 28.68 12.67
N PRO A 90 -13.50 28.51 13.16
CA PRO A 90 -14.45 29.63 13.38
C PRO A 90 -13.93 30.70 14.33
N ASP A 91 -13.00 30.38 15.22
CA ASP A 91 -12.35 31.32 16.15
C ASP A 91 -11.18 32.10 15.50
N GLY A 92 -10.92 31.88 14.22
CA GLY A 92 -9.82 32.51 13.48
C GLY A 92 -8.46 31.82 13.69
N SER A 93 -8.39 30.75 14.48
CA SER A 93 -7.17 29.95 14.57
C SER A 93 -6.97 29.12 13.30
N VAL A 94 -5.71 28.78 12.99
CA VAL A 94 -5.37 27.92 11.85
C VAL A 94 -4.92 26.58 12.40
N GLU A 95 -5.61 25.52 11.98
CA GLU A 95 -5.23 24.15 12.28
C GLU A 95 -4.58 23.55 11.04
N LEU A 96 -3.36 23.04 11.20
CA LEU A 96 -2.63 22.35 10.14
C LEU A 96 -2.92 20.86 10.23
N PHE A 97 -3.55 20.34 9.19
CA PHE A 97 -4.01 18.96 9.12
C PHE A 97 -3.35 18.23 7.96
N ALA A 98 -2.90 17.00 8.19
CA ALA A 98 -2.44 16.08 7.15
C ALA A 98 -3.02 14.69 7.37
N ASP A 99 -3.49 14.09 6.28
CA ASP A 99 -4.03 12.74 6.29
C ASP A 99 -3.56 11.95 5.07
N THR A 100 -3.37 10.66 5.25
CA THR A 100 -3.02 9.73 4.17
C THR A 100 -4.28 9.33 3.42
N TRP A 101 -4.22 9.40 2.10
CA TRP A 101 -5.27 8.90 1.23
C TRP A 101 -4.95 7.49 0.74
N ASP A 102 -5.98 6.69 0.53
CA ASP A 102 -5.83 5.42 -0.16
C ASP A 102 -5.32 5.68 -1.59
N VAL A 103 -4.13 5.18 -1.88
CA VAL A 103 -3.49 5.40 -3.17
C VAL A 103 -4.24 4.78 -4.34
N SER A 104 -5.11 3.80 -4.08
CA SER A 104 -5.97 3.19 -5.09
C SER A 104 -7.13 4.09 -5.53
N GLU A 105 -7.46 5.09 -4.71
CA GLU A 105 -8.51 6.08 -4.94
C GLU A 105 -8.01 7.36 -5.64
N VAL A 106 -6.67 7.51 -5.80
CA VAL A 106 -6.04 8.76 -6.24
C VAL A 106 -5.51 8.65 -7.65
N TYR A 107 -5.90 9.60 -8.50
CA TYR A 107 -5.55 9.66 -9.92
C TYR A 107 -4.81 10.98 -10.23
N PRO A 108 -3.47 11.03 -10.07
CA PRO A 108 -2.71 12.23 -10.33
C PRO A 108 -2.47 12.45 -11.82
N GLU A 109 -2.51 13.71 -12.25
CA GLU A 109 -2.12 14.16 -13.58
C GLU A 109 -0.93 15.09 -13.50
N TYR A 110 0.13 14.77 -14.26
CA TYR A 110 1.37 15.53 -14.28
C TYR A 110 1.57 16.27 -15.59
N GLY A 111 1.92 17.55 -15.52
CA GLY A 111 2.22 18.40 -16.68
C GLY A 111 3.63 18.25 -17.23
N GLY A 112 4.35 17.20 -16.81
CA GLY A 112 5.73 16.93 -17.18
C GLY A 112 6.74 17.29 -16.08
N ARG A 113 8.03 17.01 -16.33
CA ARG A 113 9.10 17.10 -15.31
C ARG A 113 9.28 18.47 -14.67
N ARG A 114 8.93 19.56 -15.39
CA ARG A 114 9.13 20.93 -14.89
C ARG A 114 7.88 21.54 -14.27
N VAL A 115 6.72 21.00 -14.60
CA VAL A 115 5.43 21.56 -14.17
C VAL A 115 4.94 20.86 -12.90
N GLY A 116 5.28 19.58 -12.73
CA GLY A 116 4.84 18.81 -11.58
C GLY A 116 3.37 18.37 -11.69
N LEU A 117 2.69 18.28 -10.57
CA LEU A 117 1.29 17.90 -10.45
C LEU A 117 0.39 19.05 -10.93
N ILE A 118 -0.45 18.80 -11.95
CA ILE A 118 -1.39 19.78 -12.51
C ILE A 118 -2.83 19.52 -12.08
N ALA A 119 -3.20 18.25 -11.85
CA ALA A 119 -4.49 17.90 -11.31
C ALA A 119 -4.39 16.60 -10.52
N VAL A 120 -5.33 16.40 -9.61
CA VAL A 120 -5.50 15.14 -8.90
C VAL A 120 -6.98 14.92 -8.61
N ASP A 121 -7.43 13.72 -8.94
CA ASP A 121 -8.76 13.25 -8.63
C ASP A 121 -8.68 12.21 -7.51
N ARG A 122 -9.56 12.30 -6.52
CA ARG A 122 -9.79 11.23 -5.57
C ARG A 122 -11.21 10.72 -5.72
N GLU A 123 -11.36 9.44 -6.07
CA GLU A 123 -12.63 8.75 -6.15
C GLU A 123 -12.76 7.78 -4.98
N TYR A 124 -13.69 8.05 -4.06
CA TYR A 124 -13.89 7.23 -2.87
C TYR A 124 -15.36 7.01 -2.55
N LYS A 125 -15.64 5.93 -1.83
CA LYS A 125 -16.97 5.56 -1.38
C LYS A 125 -17.22 6.04 0.05
N THR A 126 -18.43 6.54 0.28
CA THR A 126 -18.91 6.89 1.61
C THR A 126 -20.42 6.62 1.71
N THR A 127 -21.02 6.86 2.86
CA THR A 127 -22.48 6.77 3.02
C THR A 127 -23.13 8.14 2.79
N VAL A 128 -24.41 8.14 2.37
CA VAL A 128 -25.20 9.37 2.22
C VAL A 128 -25.24 10.16 3.53
N GLY A 129 -25.34 9.48 4.67
CA GLY A 129 -25.37 10.13 5.99
C GLY A 129 -24.05 10.85 6.31
N GLU A 130 -22.94 10.21 6.09
CA GLU A 130 -21.62 10.81 6.31
C GLU A 130 -21.35 11.97 5.36
N PHE A 131 -21.74 11.81 4.11
CA PHE A 131 -21.60 12.89 3.14
C PHE A 131 -22.47 14.09 3.48
N ARG A 132 -23.73 13.89 3.91
CA ARG A 132 -24.59 15.00 4.39
C ARG A 132 -23.96 15.77 5.53
N ARG A 133 -23.45 15.05 6.52
CA ARG A 133 -22.74 15.67 7.66
C ARG A 133 -21.56 16.52 7.19
N ARG A 134 -20.75 15.99 6.26
CA ARG A 134 -19.62 16.74 5.68
C ARG A 134 -20.09 17.95 4.88
N ALA A 135 -21.14 17.82 4.10
CA ALA A 135 -21.71 18.89 3.30
C ALA A 135 -22.29 20.02 4.19
N GLU A 136 -22.98 19.67 5.27
CA GLU A 136 -23.50 20.64 6.25
C GLU A 136 -22.37 21.42 6.94
N LEU A 137 -21.30 20.73 7.37
CA LEU A 137 -20.13 21.35 7.97
C LEU A 137 -19.44 22.36 7.02
N ASN A 138 -19.44 22.05 5.72
CA ASN A 138 -18.78 22.87 4.69
C ASN A 138 -19.75 23.85 3.98
N GLY A 139 -21.03 23.86 4.34
CA GLY A 139 -22.04 24.71 3.70
C GLY A 139 -22.35 24.33 2.24
N TRP A 140 -22.14 23.06 1.86
CA TRP A 140 -22.42 22.61 0.50
C TRP A 140 -23.90 22.28 0.31
N PRO A 141 -24.48 22.52 -0.90
CA PRO A 141 -25.86 22.20 -1.16
C PRO A 141 -26.07 20.68 -1.17
N THR A 142 -27.04 20.19 -0.40
CA THR A 142 -27.40 18.79 -0.29
C THR A 142 -28.68 18.43 -1.06
N SER A 143 -29.27 19.37 -1.79
CA SER A 143 -30.57 19.22 -2.46
C SER A 143 -30.62 18.10 -3.53
N GLY A 144 -29.47 17.70 -4.07
CA GLY A 144 -29.35 16.60 -5.04
C GLY A 144 -29.21 15.21 -4.40
N LEU A 145 -29.02 15.14 -3.08
CA LEU A 145 -28.82 13.88 -2.37
C LEU A 145 -30.18 13.25 -2.00
N ARG A 146 -30.51 12.17 -2.68
CA ARG A 146 -31.65 11.31 -2.35
C ARG A 146 -31.11 9.97 -1.87
N GLY A 147 -31.76 9.36 -0.90
CA GLY A 147 -31.40 8.03 -0.39
C GLY A 147 -31.34 7.96 1.12
N ASP A 148 -31.32 6.74 1.62
CA ASP A 148 -31.18 6.45 3.04
C ASP A 148 -29.76 6.79 3.51
N SER A 149 -29.62 7.10 4.78
CA SER A 149 -28.34 7.48 5.41
C SER A 149 -27.25 6.39 5.28
N THR A 150 -27.67 5.12 5.16
CA THR A 150 -26.78 3.96 5.04
C THR A 150 -26.38 3.63 3.59
N GLN A 151 -27.01 4.26 2.62
CA GLN A 151 -26.74 4.00 1.20
C GLN A 151 -25.36 4.50 0.81
N GLU A 152 -24.62 3.69 0.03
CA GLU A 152 -23.31 4.09 -0.50
C GLU A 152 -23.43 5.10 -1.62
N VAL A 153 -22.54 6.08 -1.62
CA VAL A 153 -22.33 7.07 -2.69
C VAL A 153 -20.85 7.13 -3.06
N VAL A 154 -20.56 7.38 -4.32
CA VAL A 154 -19.21 7.60 -4.82
C VAL A 154 -18.99 9.09 -4.99
N ILE A 155 -17.90 9.59 -4.42
CA ILE A 155 -17.50 10.99 -4.47
C ILE A 155 -16.24 11.10 -5.29
N LEU A 156 -16.23 12.08 -6.19
CA LEU A 156 -15.04 12.54 -6.89
C LEU A 156 -14.64 13.91 -6.31
N ASP A 157 -13.50 13.97 -5.66
CA ASP A 157 -12.88 15.19 -5.15
C ASP A 157 -11.76 15.58 -6.13
N HIS A 158 -12.00 16.65 -6.88
CA HIS A 158 -11.12 17.11 -7.97
C HIS A 158 -10.35 18.35 -7.55
N TRP A 159 -9.04 18.30 -7.67
CA TRP A 159 -8.13 19.41 -7.47
C TRP A 159 -7.36 19.69 -8.75
N GLU A 160 -7.25 20.97 -9.14
CA GLU A 160 -6.45 21.36 -10.29
C GLU A 160 -5.69 22.66 -10.04
N SER A 161 -4.54 22.77 -10.70
CA SER A 161 -3.70 23.95 -10.71
C SER A 161 -3.68 24.54 -12.11
N ARG A 162 -4.11 25.79 -12.26
CA ARG A 162 -4.15 26.50 -13.53
C ARG A 162 -3.08 27.58 -13.58
N TYR A 163 -2.43 27.69 -14.73
CA TYR A 163 -1.46 28.73 -14.95
C TYR A 163 -2.11 30.11 -14.87
N ASN A 164 -1.57 30.96 -13.99
CA ASN A 164 -2.02 32.33 -13.85
C ASN A 164 -1.18 33.27 -14.73
N ARG A 165 -1.77 33.85 -15.77
CA ARG A 165 -1.07 34.77 -16.69
C ARG A 165 -0.61 36.06 -16.01
N LEU A 166 -1.33 36.52 -14.98
CA LEU A 166 -1.02 37.74 -14.24
C LEU A 166 0.11 37.54 -13.23
N ASN A 167 0.23 36.32 -12.70
CA ASN A 167 1.29 35.94 -11.78
C ASN A 167 1.83 34.54 -12.12
N PRO A 168 2.81 34.43 -13.05
CA PRO A 168 3.35 33.15 -13.47
C PRO A 168 3.99 32.31 -12.36
N LYS A 169 4.37 32.95 -11.27
CA LYS A 169 4.99 32.28 -10.12
C LYS A 169 3.95 31.72 -9.13
N ARG A 170 2.68 32.11 -9.28
CA ARG A 170 1.61 31.69 -8.38
C ARG A 170 0.45 31.14 -9.21
N PRO A 171 0.34 29.83 -9.38
CA PRO A 171 -0.79 29.23 -10.06
C PRO A 171 -2.07 29.44 -9.26
N ASP A 172 -3.20 29.42 -9.94
CA ASP A 172 -4.51 29.40 -9.29
C ASP A 172 -4.90 27.95 -8.98
N VAL A 173 -5.24 27.65 -7.76
CA VAL A 173 -5.67 26.32 -7.31
C VAL A 173 -7.19 26.29 -7.21
N PHE A 174 -7.80 25.25 -7.77
CA PHE A 174 -9.23 25.04 -7.78
C PHE A 174 -9.58 23.69 -7.19
N ASN A 175 -10.75 23.61 -6.57
CA ASN A 175 -11.32 22.37 -6.09
C ASN A 175 -12.80 22.28 -6.46
N ALA A 176 -13.25 21.08 -6.83
CA ALA A 176 -14.65 20.74 -7.07
C ALA A 176 -14.98 19.40 -6.41
N VAL A 177 -16.21 19.22 -5.93
CA VAL A 177 -16.70 17.97 -5.38
C VAL A 177 -17.93 17.54 -6.17
N ILE A 178 -17.87 16.34 -6.74
CA ILE A 178 -18.89 15.78 -7.60
C ILE A 178 -19.35 14.45 -7.00
N LEU A 179 -20.65 14.25 -6.93
CA LEU A 179 -21.24 12.95 -6.67
C LEU A 179 -21.35 12.23 -8.02
N THR A 180 -20.62 11.17 -8.19
CA THR A 180 -20.73 10.32 -9.37
C THR A 180 -22.00 9.46 -9.29
N GLU A 181 -22.38 8.82 -10.40
CA GLU A 181 -23.59 8.01 -10.47
C GLU A 181 -23.69 6.99 -9.34
N SER A 182 -24.68 7.19 -8.49
CA SER A 182 -25.14 6.17 -7.56
C SER A 182 -26.64 6.03 -7.68
N GLN A 183 -27.19 4.93 -7.20
CA GLN A 183 -28.66 4.79 -7.08
C GLN A 183 -29.30 5.92 -6.29
N ALA A 184 -28.52 6.64 -5.49
CA ALA A 184 -28.93 7.81 -4.72
C ALA A 184 -29.10 9.10 -5.57
N THR A 185 -28.56 9.18 -6.78
CA THR A 185 -28.54 10.40 -7.57
C THR A 185 -29.49 10.39 -8.78
N GLN A 186 -30.16 9.36 -9.14
CA GLN A 186 -31.15 9.24 -10.25
C GLN A 186 -30.88 10.03 -11.56
N THR A 187 -29.75 10.70 -11.69
CA THR A 187 -29.32 11.49 -12.84
C THR A 187 -28.14 10.82 -13.51
N SER A 188 -28.26 10.48 -14.77
CA SER A 188 -27.15 10.06 -15.61
C SER A 188 -26.16 11.23 -15.79
N GLY A 189 -25.03 11.17 -15.08
CA GLY A 189 -23.99 12.17 -15.17
C GLY A 189 -23.83 13.04 -13.90
N GLY A 190 -23.32 12.53 -12.84
CA GLY A 190 -22.84 13.17 -11.62
C GLY A 190 -23.51 14.50 -11.19
N VAL A 191 -23.74 14.68 -9.90
CA VAL A 191 -24.26 15.94 -9.34
C VAL A 191 -23.07 16.70 -8.76
N MET A 192 -22.78 17.88 -9.31
CA MET A 192 -21.78 18.78 -8.74
C MET A 192 -22.32 19.38 -7.44
N VAL A 193 -21.73 19.00 -6.32
CA VAL A 193 -22.11 19.46 -4.98
C VAL A 193 -21.35 20.73 -4.60
N LYS A 194 -20.03 20.72 -4.83
CA LYS A 194 -19.20 21.92 -4.71
C LYS A 194 -18.78 22.31 -6.13
N PRO A 195 -19.21 23.49 -6.63
CA PRO A 195 -18.75 23.98 -7.92
C PRO A 195 -17.24 24.23 -7.87
N LEU A 196 -16.60 24.27 -9.03
CA LEU A 196 -15.19 24.56 -9.15
C LEU A 196 -14.88 25.92 -8.50
N THR A 197 -14.28 25.87 -7.33
CA THR A 197 -14.02 27.05 -6.48
C THR A 197 -12.53 27.31 -6.42
N ARG A 198 -12.12 28.55 -6.63
CA ARG A 198 -10.74 28.99 -6.49
C ARG A 198 -10.37 29.13 -5.01
N HIS A 199 -9.24 28.60 -4.63
CA HIS A 199 -8.61 28.78 -3.32
C HIS A 199 -7.55 29.88 -3.40
N GLU A 200 -7.86 31.05 -2.86
CA GLU A 200 -6.96 32.22 -2.95
C GLU A 200 -5.69 32.10 -2.12
N ASN A 201 -5.76 31.29 -1.04
CA ASN A 201 -4.67 31.15 -0.08
C ASN A 201 -3.71 30.00 -0.38
N LEU A 202 -4.04 29.15 -1.34
CA LEU A 202 -3.18 28.01 -1.69
C LEU A 202 -2.24 28.39 -2.82
N LEU A 203 -0.96 28.04 -2.64
CA LEU A 203 0.09 28.24 -3.65
C LEU A 203 0.26 27.00 -4.56
N THR A 204 -0.18 25.86 -4.09
CA THR A 204 -0.12 24.58 -4.81
C THR A 204 -1.30 23.71 -4.40
N ILE A 205 -1.56 22.65 -5.15
CA ILE A 205 -2.55 21.63 -4.80
C ILE A 205 -2.16 21.03 -3.43
N PRO A 206 -3.09 20.95 -2.46
CA PRO A 206 -2.81 20.45 -1.11
C PRO A 206 -2.75 18.91 -1.05
N VAL A 207 -2.33 18.28 -2.14
CA VAL A 207 -2.19 16.83 -2.27
C VAL A 207 -0.77 16.51 -2.72
N PHE A 208 -0.09 15.73 -1.92
CA PHE A 208 1.29 15.31 -2.14
C PHE A 208 1.29 13.86 -2.59
N VAL A 209 1.57 13.64 -3.87
CA VAL A 209 1.62 12.31 -4.48
C VAL A 209 3.03 12.07 -4.98
N GLY A 210 3.64 10.97 -4.54
CA GLY A 210 4.99 10.65 -4.94
C GLY A 210 5.33 9.16 -4.90
N PRO A 211 6.23 8.72 -5.79
CA PRO A 211 6.77 7.37 -5.75
C PRO A 211 7.75 7.21 -4.59
N VAL A 212 7.73 6.05 -3.96
CA VAL A 212 8.64 5.69 -2.88
C VAL A 212 9.81 4.84 -3.39
N ASN A 213 9.51 3.89 -4.26
CA ASN A 213 10.48 3.04 -4.96
C ASN A 213 10.32 3.24 -6.47
N GLY A 214 10.52 4.49 -6.94
CA GLY A 214 10.27 4.83 -8.33
C GLY A 214 11.23 4.13 -9.29
N ILE A 215 10.69 3.46 -10.30
CA ILE A 215 11.46 3.07 -11.47
C ILE A 215 11.63 4.31 -12.36
N PRO A 216 12.83 4.56 -12.90
CA PRO A 216 12.99 5.66 -13.86
C PRO A 216 11.98 5.55 -14.98
N ILE A 217 11.13 6.58 -15.12
CA ILE A 217 10.09 6.61 -16.15
C ILE A 217 10.67 7.27 -17.39
N PRO A 218 10.66 6.62 -18.57
CA PRO A 218 11.05 7.24 -19.81
C PRO A 218 10.19 8.49 -20.11
N SER A 219 10.80 9.53 -20.68
CA SER A 219 10.15 10.82 -20.97
C SER A 219 8.87 10.67 -21.82
N THR A 220 8.80 9.65 -22.66
CA THR A 220 7.63 9.32 -23.49
C THR A 220 6.37 8.96 -22.68
N TYR A 221 6.52 8.51 -21.44
CA TYR A 221 5.36 8.18 -20.58
C TYR A 221 4.74 9.40 -19.90
N TYR A 222 5.47 10.51 -19.75
CA TYR A 222 4.90 11.75 -19.21
C TYR A 222 3.81 12.37 -20.10
N ASN A 223 3.79 12.00 -21.37
CA ASN A 223 2.76 12.43 -22.30
C ASN A 223 1.51 11.53 -22.29
N ASN A 224 1.53 10.45 -21.49
CA ASN A 224 0.41 9.54 -21.36
C ASN A 224 0.05 9.34 -19.87
N PRO A 225 -0.88 10.14 -19.33
CA PRO A 225 -1.24 10.14 -17.90
C PRO A 225 -1.70 8.77 -17.41
N LYS A 226 -2.40 7.98 -18.23
CA LYS A 226 -2.84 6.62 -17.85
C LYS A 226 -1.69 5.63 -17.66
N GLN A 227 -0.58 5.82 -18.38
CA GLN A 227 0.61 4.98 -18.23
C GLN A 227 1.51 5.48 -17.11
N ALA A 228 1.59 6.80 -16.90
CA ALA A 228 2.32 7.40 -15.79
C ALA A 228 1.73 6.93 -14.44
N ALA A 229 0.42 6.97 -14.27
CA ALA A 229 -0.26 6.53 -13.06
C ALA A 229 0.02 5.06 -12.69
N ARG A 230 0.19 4.18 -13.66
CA ARG A 230 0.49 2.75 -13.43
C ARG A 230 1.94 2.48 -12.98
N ARG A 231 2.85 3.47 -13.07
CA ARG A 231 4.29 3.30 -12.83
C ARG A 231 4.87 4.28 -11.82
N ILE A 232 4.01 4.95 -11.05
CA ILE A 232 4.45 5.97 -10.10
C ILE A 232 5.36 5.37 -9.01
N GLY A 233 5.10 4.13 -8.60
CA GLY A 233 5.96 3.46 -7.64
C GLY A 233 5.85 1.94 -7.76
N GLN A 234 6.80 1.25 -7.17
CA GLN A 234 6.79 -0.19 -7.08
C GLN A 234 6.85 -0.62 -5.61
N SER A 235 5.90 -1.43 -5.20
CA SER A 235 5.92 -2.05 -3.88
C SER A 235 7.21 -2.86 -3.70
N MET A 236 7.84 -2.75 -2.54
CA MET A 236 8.95 -3.60 -2.16
C MET A 236 8.53 -5.09 -2.15
N LEU A 237 7.25 -5.37 -1.89
CA LEU A 237 6.68 -6.70 -1.85
C LEU A 237 6.41 -7.29 -3.25
N GLU A 238 6.40 -6.46 -4.30
CA GLU A 238 6.09 -6.89 -5.68
C GLU A 238 7.10 -7.91 -6.22
N THR A 239 8.37 -7.76 -5.87
CA THR A 239 9.44 -8.69 -6.27
C THR A 239 9.16 -10.11 -5.80
N SER A 240 8.57 -10.24 -4.62
CA SER A 240 8.27 -11.55 -4.01
C SER A 240 6.89 -12.09 -4.39
N ARG A 241 5.98 -11.24 -4.89
CA ARG A 241 4.60 -11.61 -5.22
C ARG A 241 4.52 -12.79 -6.18
N LYS A 242 5.27 -12.72 -7.28
CA LYS A 242 5.31 -13.81 -8.29
C LYS A 242 5.88 -15.11 -7.73
N THR A 243 6.87 -15.01 -6.85
CA THR A 243 7.48 -16.17 -6.18
C THR A 243 6.46 -16.87 -5.28
N TYR A 244 5.60 -16.12 -4.57
CA TYR A 244 4.53 -16.71 -3.76
C TYR A 244 3.47 -17.41 -4.58
N ASP A 245 3.08 -16.88 -5.73
CA ASP A 245 2.12 -17.54 -6.62
C ASP A 245 2.66 -18.88 -7.12
N VAL A 246 3.92 -18.91 -7.52
CA VAL A 246 4.59 -20.15 -7.96
C VAL A 246 4.72 -21.14 -6.80
N LEU A 247 5.12 -20.67 -5.62
CA LEU A 247 5.24 -21.50 -4.42
C LEU A 247 3.88 -22.10 -4.02
N ASN A 248 2.81 -21.32 -4.04
CA ASN A 248 1.47 -21.79 -3.70
C ASN A 248 1.00 -22.88 -4.67
N ARG A 249 1.20 -22.69 -5.97
CA ARG A 249 0.89 -23.71 -6.98
C ARG A 249 1.72 -24.97 -6.77
N PHE A 250 3.00 -24.80 -6.51
CA PHE A 250 3.91 -25.91 -6.24
C PHE A 250 3.49 -26.70 -4.99
N LEU A 251 3.20 -26.03 -3.88
CA LEU A 251 2.69 -26.66 -2.66
C LEU A 251 1.37 -27.40 -2.90
N THR A 252 0.48 -26.85 -3.72
CA THR A 252 -0.77 -27.50 -4.09
C THR A 252 -0.51 -28.80 -4.84
N TYR A 253 0.40 -28.78 -5.84
CA TYR A 253 0.79 -29.99 -6.56
C TYR A 253 1.45 -31.02 -5.63
N LEU A 254 2.33 -30.57 -4.74
CA LEU A 254 2.95 -31.45 -3.74
C LEU A 254 1.90 -32.12 -2.84
N MET A 255 0.90 -31.35 -2.36
CA MET A 255 -0.18 -31.90 -1.55
C MET A 255 -1.02 -32.93 -2.32
N VAL A 256 -1.30 -32.68 -3.59
CA VAL A 256 -1.99 -33.64 -4.46
C VAL A 256 -1.16 -34.89 -4.64
N ASP A 257 0.14 -34.76 -4.91
CA ASP A 257 1.07 -35.88 -5.09
C ASP A 257 1.19 -36.74 -3.82
N VAL A 258 1.36 -36.07 -2.65
CA VAL A 258 1.37 -36.75 -1.34
C VAL A 258 0.04 -37.46 -1.08
N ARG A 259 -1.10 -36.82 -1.39
CA ARG A 259 -2.42 -37.44 -1.25
C ARG A 259 -2.56 -38.67 -2.16
N GLN A 260 -2.14 -38.58 -3.42
CA GLN A 260 -2.17 -39.71 -4.35
C GLN A 260 -1.23 -40.84 -3.89
N ALA A 261 -0.03 -40.51 -3.40
CA ALA A 261 0.91 -41.45 -2.87
C ALA A 261 0.40 -42.15 -1.58
N SER A 262 -0.38 -41.48 -0.79
CA SER A 262 -1.02 -42.06 0.40
C SER A 262 -2.18 -43.02 0.07
N MET A 263 -2.76 -42.88 -1.12
CA MET A 263 -3.81 -43.79 -1.58
C MET A 263 -3.15 -45.10 -2.05
N ARG A 264 -3.63 -46.17 -1.49
CA ARG A 264 -3.15 -47.51 -1.92
C ARG A 264 -3.84 -47.86 -3.24
N ASN A 265 -3.13 -47.73 -4.34
CA ASN A 265 -3.62 -48.16 -5.64
C ASN A 265 -3.19 -49.63 -5.89
N PHE A 266 -4.16 -50.44 -6.25
CA PHE A 266 -3.95 -51.84 -6.57
C PHE A 266 -4.41 -52.12 -8.00
N ILE A 267 -3.71 -52.96 -8.70
CA ILE A 267 -4.13 -53.54 -9.97
C ILE A 267 -4.67 -54.92 -9.65
N PHE A 268 -5.95 -55.12 -9.88
CA PHE A 268 -6.58 -56.44 -9.82
C PHE A 268 -6.67 -57.02 -11.23
N THR A 269 -6.12 -58.20 -11.39
CA THR A 269 -6.18 -58.94 -12.67
C THR A 269 -6.99 -60.22 -12.43
N SER A 270 -8.10 -60.40 -13.16
CA SER A 270 -8.93 -61.60 -13.10
C SER A 270 -9.19 -62.17 -14.50
N LEU A 271 -9.08 -63.46 -14.67
CA LEU A 271 -9.42 -64.16 -15.91
C LEU A 271 -10.93 -64.29 -16.10
N ALA A 272 -11.73 -64.14 -15.01
CA ALA A 272 -13.16 -64.34 -15.05
C ALA A 272 -13.98 -63.06 -15.33
N GLY A 273 -13.33 -61.87 -15.42
CA GLY A 273 -13.98 -60.61 -15.70
C GLY A 273 -14.78 -59.99 -14.58
N ASP A 274 -15.03 -60.71 -13.49
CA ASP A 274 -15.73 -60.21 -12.31
C ASP A 274 -14.75 -59.47 -11.37
N VAL A 275 -15.18 -58.31 -10.85
CA VAL A 275 -14.43 -57.52 -9.85
C VAL A 275 -15.11 -57.73 -8.49
N PRO A 276 -14.69 -58.72 -7.70
CA PRO A 276 -15.35 -59.04 -6.40
C PRO A 276 -14.98 -58.06 -5.28
N ILE A 277 -14.15 -57.07 -5.57
CA ILE A 277 -13.59 -56.13 -4.60
C ILE A 277 -14.19 -54.74 -4.82
N SER A 278 -14.85 -54.19 -3.80
CA SER A 278 -15.38 -52.83 -3.88
C SER A 278 -14.24 -51.80 -3.80
N LYS A 279 -14.39 -50.65 -4.48
CA LYS A 279 -13.43 -49.54 -4.37
C LYS A 279 -13.32 -49.05 -2.94
N GLU A 280 -14.43 -49.07 -2.20
CA GLU A 280 -14.51 -48.61 -0.83
C GLU A 280 -13.67 -49.50 0.11
N ASP A 281 -13.72 -50.83 -0.06
CA ASP A 281 -12.93 -51.77 0.75
C ASP A 281 -11.42 -51.63 0.51
N LEU A 282 -11.01 -51.37 -0.73
CA LEU A 282 -9.60 -51.11 -1.05
C LEU A 282 -9.12 -49.75 -0.48
N GLN A 283 -9.96 -48.74 -0.47
CA GLN A 283 -9.60 -47.42 0.06
C GLN A 283 -9.48 -47.41 1.57
N GLN A 284 -10.32 -48.21 2.29
CA GLN A 284 -10.26 -48.30 3.74
C GLN A 284 -9.06 -49.13 4.23
N GLY A 285 -8.41 -49.92 3.35
CA GLY A 285 -7.16 -50.62 3.65
C GLY A 285 -7.31 -51.75 4.66
N LEU A 286 -8.54 -52.25 4.90
CA LEU A 286 -8.90 -53.24 5.91
C LEU A 286 -9.29 -54.61 5.29
N ALA A 287 -9.35 -54.70 3.98
CA ALA A 287 -9.83 -55.92 3.33
C ALA A 287 -8.74 -56.98 3.21
N ILE A 288 -9.00 -58.16 3.77
CA ILE A 288 -8.23 -59.35 3.58
C ILE A 288 -8.95 -60.18 2.51
N PHE A 289 -8.30 -60.39 1.37
CA PHE A 289 -8.89 -61.09 0.22
C PHE A 289 -8.32 -62.47 0.08
N GLY A 290 -9.19 -63.45 -0.11
CA GLY A 290 -8.83 -64.74 -0.65
C GLY A 290 -8.87 -64.66 -2.17
N LEU A 291 -7.72 -64.65 -2.83
CA LEU A 291 -7.61 -64.67 -4.29
C LEU A 291 -7.93 -66.09 -4.82
N ARG A 292 -8.69 -66.16 -5.91
CA ARG A 292 -8.92 -67.42 -6.64
C ARG A 292 -7.75 -67.78 -7.54
N PRO A 293 -7.57 -69.05 -7.91
CA PRO A 293 -6.57 -69.39 -8.90
C PRO A 293 -6.71 -68.61 -10.21
N GLY A 294 -5.67 -67.88 -10.59
CA GLY A 294 -5.68 -66.99 -11.77
C GLY A 294 -6.01 -65.53 -11.49
N GLU A 295 -6.25 -65.17 -10.23
CA GLU A 295 -6.41 -63.80 -9.78
C GLU A 295 -5.10 -63.30 -9.18
N ASP A 296 -4.73 -62.06 -9.48
CA ASP A 296 -3.55 -61.40 -8.94
C ASP A 296 -3.85 -59.99 -8.53
N LEU A 297 -3.38 -59.63 -7.35
CA LEU A 297 -3.52 -58.25 -6.81
C LEU A 297 -2.13 -57.66 -6.60
N LYS A 298 -1.76 -56.76 -7.47
CA LYS A 298 -0.46 -56.07 -7.42
C LYS A 298 -0.63 -54.67 -6.89
N LYS A 299 0.16 -54.33 -5.90
CA LYS A 299 0.31 -52.95 -5.49
C LYS A 299 0.96 -52.16 -6.62
N MET A 300 0.29 -51.11 -7.11
CA MET A 300 0.90 -50.23 -8.07
C MET A 300 2.00 -49.42 -7.39
N GLU A 301 3.24 -49.59 -7.79
CA GLU A 301 4.33 -48.75 -7.33
C GLU A 301 4.14 -47.37 -7.97
N GLN A 302 3.75 -46.42 -7.15
CA GLN A 302 3.72 -45.02 -7.57
C GLN A 302 5.10 -44.41 -7.38
N THR A 303 5.70 -43.96 -8.46
CA THR A 303 6.91 -43.14 -8.40
C THR A 303 6.52 -41.80 -7.84
N THR A 304 6.72 -41.58 -6.53
CA THR A 304 6.48 -40.28 -5.91
C THR A 304 7.59 -39.34 -6.32
N SER A 305 7.22 -38.26 -6.98
CA SER A 305 8.17 -37.18 -7.30
C SER A 305 8.51 -36.32 -6.06
N THR A 306 7.89 -36.65 -4.92
CA THR A 306 7.98 -35.87 -3.65
C THR A 306 9.44 -35.69 -3.20
N SER A 307 10.29 -36.75 -3.30
CA SER A 307 11.70 -36.65 -2.88
C SER A 307 12.52 -35.72 -3.76
N SER A 308 12.20 -35.62 -5.04
CA SER A 308 12.85 -34.69 -5.97
C SER A 308 12.31 -33.26 -5.86
N MET A 309 11.12 -33.09 -5.29
CA MET A 309 10.49 -31.79 -5.12
C MET A 309 10.90 -31.07 -3.83
N LEU A 310 11.29 -31.81 -2.78
CA LEU A 310 11.71 -31.22 -1.49
C LEU A 310 12.85 -30.18 -1.64
N PRO A 311 13.92 -30.42 -2.42
CA PRO A 311 14.97 -29.41 -2.59
C PRO A 311 14.47 -28.11 -3.25
N LEU A 312 13.41 -28.17 -4.05
CA LEU A 312 12.83 -26.97 -4.65
C LEU A 312 12.15 -26.05 -3.61
N ILE A 313 11.62 -26.61 -2.52
CA ILE A 313 11.08 -25.83 -1.42
C ILE A 313 12.16 -24.96 -0.78
N ASP A 314 13.35 -25.51 -0.60
CA ASP A 314 14.50 -24.77 -0.05
C ASP A 314 14.95 -23.66 -1.00
N VAL A 315 14.97 -23.93 -2.32
CA VAL A 315 15.28 -22.93 -3.33
C VAL A 315 14.25 -21.79 -3.31
N PHE A 316 12.95 -22.11 -3.23
CA PHE A 316 11.90 -21.09 -3.08
C PHE A 316 11.99 -20.32 -1.76
N GLY A 317 12.36 -21.00 -0.66
CA GLY A 317 12.66 -20.39 0.62
C GLY A 317 13.78 -19.35 0.51
N GLN A 318 14.89 -19.71 -0.13
CA GLN A 318 16.02 -18.80 -0.38
C GLN A 318 15.65 -17.63 -1.31
N MET A 319 14.88 -17.88 -2.36
CA MET A 319 14.39 -16.82 -3.26
C MET A 319 13.50 -15.82 -2.52
N LYS A 320 12.64 -16.30 -1.62
CA LYS A 320 11.80 -15.49 -0.75
C LYS A 320 12.63 -14.59 0.17
N GLN A 321 13.66 -15.14 0.80
CA GLN A 321 14.57 -14.41 1.68
C GLN A 321 15.36 -13.32 0.95
N LYS A 322 15.79 -13.57 -0.28
CA LYS A 322 16.51 -12.59 -1.11
C LYS A 322 15.65 -11.39 -1.53
N GLY A 323 14.34 -11.56 -1.60
CA GLY A 323 13.40 -10.51 -2.02
C GLY A 323 12.85 -9.66 -0.88
N LEU A 324 13.02 -10.08 0.38
CA LEU A 324 12.46 -9.45 1.57
C LEU A 324 13.50 -9.39 2.69
N PHE A 325 13.05 -9.52 3.92
CA PHE A 325 13.89 -9.60 5.11
C PHE A 325 14.35 -11.04 5.36
N SER A 326 15.57 -11.23 5.86
CA SER A 326 16.09 -12.55 6.23
C SER A 326 15.42 -13.08 7.50
N ASP A 327 15.37 -14.41 7.67
CA ASP A 327 14.81 -15.03 8.89
C ASP A 327 15.55 -14.59 10.17
N ILE A 328 16.80 -14.19 10.04
CA ILE A 328 17.61 -13.63 11.15
C ILE A 328 16.99 -12.34 11.68
N GLN A 329 16.41 -11.52 10.83
CA GLN A 329 15.75 -10.25 11.20
C GLN A 329 14.44 -10.48 11.92
N PHE A 330 13.81 -11.65 11.70
CA PHE A 330 12.64 -12.10 12.46
C PHE A 330 12.99 -12.82 13.78
N GLY A 331 14.29 -12.78 14.18
CA GLY A 331 14.73 -13.36 15.45
C GLY A 331 14.97 -14.86 15.41
N ALA A 332 15.07 -15.47 14.23
CA ALA A 332 15.38 -16.89 14.04
C ALA A 332 16.78 -17.08 13.41
N PRO A 333 17.87 -16.75 14.13
CA PRO A 333 19.22 -17.00 13.59
C PRO A 333 19.48 -18.51 13.53
N PRO A 334 20.00 -19.03 12.40
CA PRO A 334 20.28 -20.46 12.24
C PRO A 334 21.46 -20.93 13.10
N PHE A 335 22.21 -20.01 13.69
CA PHE A 335 23.38 -20.26 14.55
C PHE A 335 23.67 -19.04 15.43
N THR A 336 24.58 -19.21 16.41
CA THR A 336 25.05 -18.11 17.25
C THR A 336 25.82 -17.08 16.41
N ILE A 337 25.24 -15.89 16.26
CA ILE A 337 25.81 -14.79 15.49
C ILE A 337 26.51 -13.83 16.43
N SER A 338 27.70 -13.34 16.05
CA SER A 338 28.37 -12.28 16.81
C SER A 338 27.58 -10.96 16.74
N GLY A 339 27.68 -10.13 17.77
CA GLY A 339 27.02 -8.82 17.79
C GLY A 339 27.39 -7.94 16.59
N VAL A 340 28.60 -8.06 16.06
CA VAL A 340 29.06 -7.35 14.86
C VAL A 340 28.30 -7.83 13.62
N ALA A 341 28.14 -9.13 13.45
CA ALA A 341 27.40 -9.69 12.33
C ALA A 341 25.91 -9.34 12.39
N LEU A 342 25.33 -9.34 13.59
CA LEU A 342 23.95 -8.89 13.81
C LEU A 342 23.77 -7.41 13.42
N HIS A 343 24.72 -6.56 13.81
CA HIS A 343 24.70 -5.15 13.43
C HIS A 343 24.82 -4.94 11.91
N GLN A 344 25.67 -5.70 11.22
CA GLN A 344 25.78 -5.65 9.76
C GLN A 344 24.49 -6.08 9.06
N LEU A 345 23.81 -7.12 9.55
CA LEU A 345 22.53 -7.58 9.02
C LEU A 345 21.40 -6.55 9.21
N ASN A 346 21.36 -5.93 10.38
CA ASN A 346 20.41 -4.82 10.62
C ASN A 346 20.67 -3.65 9.67
N ARG A 347 21.94 -3.31 9.42
CA ARG A 347 22.31 -2.25 8.48
C ARG A 347 21.94 -2.58 7.03
N GLN A 348 21.98 -3.83 6.64
CA GLN A 348 21.49 -4.28 5.31
C GLN A 348 19.99 -4.07 5.16
N SER A 349 19.20 -4.36 6.21
CA SER A 349 17.75 -4.10 6.21
C SER A 349 17.44 -2.62 6.09
N GLU A 350 18.16 -1.80 6.84
CA GLU A 350 18.02 -0.34 6.76
C GLU A 350 18.34 0.16 5.35
N THR A 351 19.36 -0.42 4.70
CA THR A 351 19.70 -0.09 3.31
C THR A 351 18.59 -0.50 2.32
N ALA A 352 17.97 -1.65 2.54
CA ALA A 352 16.85 -2.09 1.70
C ALA A 352 15.61 -1.18 1.83
N LEU A 353 15.38 -0.62 3.02
CA LEU A 353 14.29 0.31 3.31
C LEU A 353 14.62 1.77 2.97
N ALA A 354 15.89 2.08 2.65
CA ALA A 354 16.33 3.46 2.42
C ALA A 354 15.53 4.18 1.33
N PRO A 355 15.18 3.59 0.17
CA PRO A 355 14.37 4.27 -0.83
C PRO A 355 12.99 4.65 -0.31
N THR A 356 12.35 3.76 0.47
CA THR A 356 11.04 4.02 1.09
C THR A 356 11.15 5.15 2.11
N ARG A 357 12.16 5.12 2.95
CA ARG A 357 12.44 6.17 3.94
C ARG A 357 12.64 7.53 3.27
N LEU A 358 13.49 7.60 2.25
CA LEU A 358 13.74 8.84 1.50
C LEU A 358 12.47 9.40 0.84
N GLY A 359 11.61 8.53 0.29
CA GLY A 359 10.32 8.96 -0.26
C GLY A 359 9.38 9.53 0.80
N MET A 360 9.33 8.92 1.98
CA MET A 360 8.56 9.42 3.12
C MET A 360 9.10 10.76 3.63
N GLU A 361 10.43 10.87 3.81
CA GLU A 361 11.10 12.09 4.24
C GLU A 361 10.86 13.24 3.25
N HIS A 362 10.92 12.94 1.95
CA HIS A 362 10.62 13.92 0.91
C HIS A 362 9.16 14.39 0.99
N CYS A 363 8.21 13.47 1.12
CA CYS A 363 6.79 13.81 1.25
C CYS A 363 6.53 14.69 2.48
N ILE A 364 7.08 14.35 3.64
CA ILE A 364 6.95 15.14 4.87
C ILE A 364 7.59 16.53 4.67
N SER A 365 8.75 16.59 4.04
CA SER A 365 9.44 17.87 3.77
C SER A 365 8.64 18.78 2.85
N GLU A 366 7.96 18.24 1.83
CA GLU A 366 7.08 19.00 0.94
C GLU A 366 5.85 19.54 1.70
N ILE A 367 5.28 18.75 2.61
CA ILE A 367 4.18 19.19 3.48
C ILE A 367 4.63 20.29 4.44
N ASP A 368 5.79 20.12 5.08
CA ASP A 368 6.37 21.14 5.97
C ASP A 368 6.58 22.45 5.21
N HIS A 369 7.11 22.37 3.98
CA HIS A 369 7.32 23.52 3.12
C HIS A 369 6.01 24.17 2.67
N PHE A 370 4.96 23.39 2.47
CA PHE A 370 3.64 23.90 2.12
C PHE A 370 2.98 24.66 3.28
N TRP A 371 3.20 24.23 4.52
CA TRP A 371 2.66 24.88 5.72
C TRP A 371 3.42 26.15 6.15
N LEU A 372 4.69 26.29 5.74
CA LEU A 372 5.53 27.47 6.02
C LEU A 372 5.38 28.57 4.97
#